data_a1a6d6c38831a96467a32ce63be98db0
#
_entry.id   a1a6d6c38831a96467a32ce63be98db0
#
_cell.length_a   1.000
_cell.length_b   1.000
_cell.length_c   1.000
_cell.angle_alpha   90.00
_cell.angle_beta   90.00
_cell.angle_gamma   90.00
#
_symmetry.space_group_name_H-M   'P 1'
#
loop_
_entity.id
_entity.type
_entity.pdbx_description
1 polymer ?
#
loop_
_entity_poly.entity_id
_entity_poly.type
_entity_poly.pdbx_seq_one_letter_code
_entity_poly.pdbx_strand_id
1 'polypeptide(L)'
;MNKKSFITMMFALVTVAGLAQDKTAEVKADSLLLFVQAGDSCMQQYNTFEALKYYQEAYAIAKPRSQYCMVQMKLANCHYKRGNYRETADLLKLVPEDSLSHEAFRQLCFSYQKQGDNDSFIYWASQMVYIYPMDGEVVANLILANIKAQQPQGGIIHGLRYSQRDSTNILVNRALADAWFVNRDFTAAAKLYNRLLEQGDSTFNTLYSAGMCYAQIEDLERAYHYLQLAFLMSGMQHYGCAYRLGVVCIDTKRYPEGLGYLDLAKQLMRPDTTIMKAITLSQGEAYYMTQHYDEAVTAWKEHLTYNPTSIATYYNIANAYAYLLKDGEQAESYYRQFLNLARKEEKPTDKLKEMIKAAEDWYK
;
A
#
# COMPACT_ATOMS: atom_id res chain seq x y z
N MET A 1 -26.32 0.50 -77.98
CA MET A 1 -26.35 -0.42 -76.78
C MET A 1 -27.71 -0.24 -76.08
N ASN A 2 -28.51 -1.32 -76.04
CA ASN A 2 -29.90 -1.28 -75.62
C ASN A 2 -29.96 -1.07 -74.05
N LYS A 3 -30.84 -0.20 -73.57
CA LYS A 3 -31.01 0.05 -72.12
C LYS A 3 -31.15 -1.22 -71.28
N LYS A 4 -31.72 -2.29 -71.79
CA LYS A 4 -31.79 -3.59 -71.14
C LYS A 4 -30.43 -4.27 -70.94
N SER A 5 -29.51 -4.14 -71.93
CA SER A 5 -28.16 -4.71 -71.82
C SER A 5 -27.30 -4.03 -70.80
N PHE A 6 -27.50 -2.71 -70.58
CA PHE A 6 -26.77 -1.94 -69.56
C PHE A 6 -27.24 -2.27 -68.19
N ILE A 7 -28.54 -2.46 -67.92
CA ILE A 7 -29.10 -2.86 -66.65
C ILE A 7 -28.65 -4.27 -66.23
N THR A 8 -28.62 -5.24 -67.24
CA THR A 8 -28.15 -6.61 -66.96
C THR A 8 -26.65 -6.64 -66.61
N MET A 9 -25.85 -5.80 -67.30
CA MET A 9 -24.41 -5.71 -67.04
C MET A 9 -24.11 -5.02 -65.63
N MET A 10 -24.95 -4.06 -65.24
CA MET A 10 -24.86 -3.45 -63.98
C MET A 10 -25.26 -4.37 -62.80
N PHE A 11 -26.30 -5.21 -62.98
CA PHE A 11 -26.68 -6.26 -62.04
C PHE A 11 -25.62 -7.37 -61.96
N ALA A 12 -24.99 -7.77 -63.04
CA ALA A 12 -23.90 -8.73 -63.01
C ALA A 12 -22.64 -8.21 -62.31
N LEU A 13 -22.30 -6.92 -62.47
CA LEU A 13 -21.18 -6.27 -61.79
C LEU A 13 -21.43 -6.12 -60.27
N VAL A 14 -22.67 -5.84 -59.87
CA VAL A 14 -23.05 -5.74 -58.46
C VAL A 14 -23.03 -7.12 -57.80
N THR A 15 -23.48 -8.18 -58.49
CA THR A 15 -23.43 -9.56 -57.97
C THR A 15 -22.01 -10.11 -57.87
N VAL A 16 -21.13 -9.83 -58.85
CA VAL A 16 -19.71 -10.24 -58.80
C VAL A 16 -18.94 -9.48 -57.75
N ALA A 17 -19.21 -8.19 -57.58
CA ALA A 17 -18.64 -7.39 -56.49
C ALA A 17 -19.12 -7.85 -55.11
N GLY A 18 -20.42 -8.22 -54.96
CA GLY A 18 -20.99 -8.79 -53.75
C GLY A 18 -20.34 -10.15 -53.40
N LEU A 19 -20.21 -11.06 -54.40
CA LEU A 19 -19.56 -12.37 -54.22
C LEU A 19 -18.05 -12.26 -53.91
N ALA A 20 -17.35 -11.27 -54.46
CA ALA A 20 -15.95 -11.01 -54.15
C ALA A 20 -15.80 -10.41 -52.73
N GLN A 21 -16.76 -9.58 -52.30
CA GLN A 21 -16.79 -8.98 -50.98
C GLN A 21 -17.13 -10.02 -49.90
N ASP A 22 -18.04 -10.96 -50.18
CA ASP A 22 -18.36 -12.10 -49.31
C ASP A 22 -17.16 -13.05 -49.13
N LYS A 23 -16.48 -13.43 -50.22
CA LYS A 23 -15.28 -14.28 -50.16
C LYS A 23 -14.13 -13.62 -49.39
N THR A 24 -13.91 -12.33 -49.57
CA THR A 24 -12.89 -11.60 -48.80
C THR A 24 -13.26 -11.42 -47.31
N ALA A 25 -14.55 -11.34 -46.98
CA ALA A 25 -15.05 -11.32 -45.63
C ALA A 25 -14.88 -12.68 -44.93
N GLU A 26 -15.20 -13.77 -45.66
CA GLU A 26 -15.05 -15.16 -45.18
C GLU A 26 -13.57 -15.52 -44.94
N VAL A 27 -12.66 -15.22 -45.84
CA VAL A 27 -11.21 -15.42 -45.68
C VAL A 27 -10.66 -14.61 -44.48
N LYS A 28 -11.16 -13.39 -44.27
CA LYS A 28 -10.76 -12.59 -43.08
C LYS A 28 -11.32 -13.14 -41.78
N ALA A 29 -12.54 -13.67 -41.80
CA ALA A 29 -13.14 -14.31 -40.63
C ALA A 29 -12.37 -15.58 -40.22
N ASP A 30 -11.97 -16.40 -41.20
CA ASP A 30 -11.14 -17.59 -40.95
C ASP A 30 -9.76 -17.21 -40.40
N SER A 31 -9.13 -16.16 -40.95
CA SER A 31 -7.85 -15.66 -40.46
C SER A 31 -7.95 -15.11 -39.03
N LEU A 32 -9.03 -14.39 -38.68
CA LEU A 32 -9.29 -13.91 -37.33
C LEU A 32 -9.36 -15.07 -36.34
N LEU A 33 -10.13 -16.11 -36.67
CA LEU A 33 -10.30 -17.27 -35.81
C LEU A 33 -8.98 -18.00 -35.57
N LEU A 34 -8.15 -18.15 -36.60
CA LEU A 34 -6.83 -18.77 -36.52
C LEU A 34 -5.89 -17.99 -35.59
N PHE A 35 -5.83 -16.67 -35.72
CA PHE A 35 -5.01 -15.85 -34.83
C PHE A 35 -5.49 -15.90 -33.36
N VAL A 36 -6.82 -15.87 -33.17
CA VAL A 36 -7.40 -15.99 -31.81
C VAL A 36 -7.06 -17.34 -31.20
N GLN A 37 -7.22 -18.45 -31.95
CA GLN A 37 -6.90 -19.80 -31.46
C GLN A 37 -5.40 -19.96 -31.15
N ALA A 38 -4.54 -19.45 -32.03
CA ALA A 38 -3.10 -19.45 -31.78
C ALA A 38 -2.72 -18.67 -30.50
N GLY A 39 -3.30 -17.49 -30.33
CA GLY A 39 -3.14 -16.70 -29.15
C GLY A 39 -3.63 -17.41 -27.88
N ASP A 40 -4.83 -18.04 -27.93
CA ASP A 40 -5.40 -18.81 -26.82
C ASP A 40 -4.50 -20.00 -26.46
N SER A 41 -3.96 -20.72 -27.45
CA SER A 41 -3.02 -21.83 -27.23
C SER A 41 -1.74 -21.35 -26.55
N CYS A 42 -1.19 -20.22 -26.97
CA CYS A 42 -0.02 -19.62 -26.34
C CYS A 42 -0.33 -19.19 -24.88
N MET A 43 -1.51 -18.65 -24.62
CA MET A 43 -1.94 -18.27 -23.25
C MET A 43 -2.08 -19.50 -22.34
N GLN A 44 -2.60 -20.62 -22.83
CA GLN A 44 -2.67 -21.87 -22.06
C GLN A 44 -1.28 -22.41 -21.69
N GLN A 45 -0.28 -22.15 -22.54
CA GLN A 45 1.12 -22.52 -22.30
C GLN A 45 1.90 -21.45 -21.50
N TYR A 46 1.24 -20.42 -20.98
CA TYR A 46 1.84 -19.26 -20.33
C TYR A 46 2.82 -18.46 -21.21
N ASN A 47 2.81 -18.67 -22.52
CA ASN A 47 3.62 -17.92 -23.48
C ASN A 47 2.92 -16.61 -23.86
N THR A 48 2.86 -15.67 -22.91
CA THR A 48 2.17 -14.40 -23.07
C THR A 48 2.81 -13.49 -24.12
N PHE A 49 4.09 -13.68 -24.46
CA PHE A 49 4.79 -12.89 -25.48
C PHE A 49 4.31 -13.22 -26.90
N GLU A 50 4.25 -14.49 -27.24
CA GLU A 50 3.72 -14.91 -28.55
C GLU A 50 2.20 -14.71 -28.62
N ALA A 51 1.46 -14.96 -27.54
CA ALA A 51 0.04 -14.67 -27.48
C ALA A 51 -0.28 -13.21 -27.82
N LEU A 52 0.53 -12.28 -27.30
CA LEU A 52 0.38 -10.85 -27.58
C LEU A 52 0.45 -10.54 -29.07
N LYS A 53 1.41 -11.13 -29.80
CA LYS A 53 1.55 -10.94 -31.24
C LYS A 53 0.32 -11.43 -32.01
N TYR A 54 -0.14 -12.65 -31.69
CA TYR A 54 -1.32 -13.21 -32.35
C TYR A 54 -2.58 -12.40 -32.08
N TYR A 55 -2.79 -11.92 -30.87
CA TYR A 55 -3.93 -11.07 -30.55
C TYR A 55 -3.82 -9.68 -31.19
N GLN A 56 -2.62 -9.12 -31.38
CA GLN A 56 -2.43 -7.87 -32.13
C GLN A 56 -2.79 -8.03 -33.60
N GLU A 57 -2.40 -9.13 -34.25
CA GLU A 57 -2.81 -9.46 -35.61
C GLU A 57 -4.34 -9.65 -35.71
N ALA A 58 -4.93 -10.39 -34.77
CA ALA A 58 -6.38 -10.54 -34.69
C ALA A 58 -7.09 -9.18 -34.51
N TYR A 59 -6.56 -8.29 -33.66
CA TYR A 59 -7.13 -6.98 -33.40
C TYR A 59 -7.11 -6.08 -34.66
N ALA A 60 -6.05 -6.16 -35.47
CA ALA A 60 -5.92 -5.37 -36.68
C ALA A 60 -6.97 -5.73 -37.76
N ILE A 61 -7.47 -6.97 -37.76
CA ILE A 61 -8.42 -7.46 -38.79
C ILE A 61 -9.85 -7.63 -38.25
N ALA A 62 -10.08 -7.51 -36.95
CA ALA A 62 -11.38 -7.72 -36.30
C ALA A 62 -12.44 -6.74 -36.82
N LYS A 63 -13.53 -7.27 -37.34
CA LYS A 63 -14.77 -6.57 -37.78
C LYS A 63 -15.89 -7.63 -37.82
N PRO A 64 -17.10 -7.38 -37.37
CA PRO A 64 -17.70 -6.14 -36.82
C PRO A 64 -17.35 -5.88 -35.37
N ARG A 65 -18.03 -4.89 -34.76
CA ARG A 65 -17.76 -4.41 -33.38
C ARG A 65 -17.71 -5.52 -32.31
N SER A 66 -18.55 -6.54 -32.41
CA SER A 66 -18.58 -7.67 -31.48
C SER A 66 -17.28 -8.48 -31.51
N GLN A 67 -16.72 -8.76 -32.67
CA GLN A 67 -15.43 -9.44 -32.83
C GLN A 67 -14.31 -8.55 -32.27
N TYR A 68 -14.38 -7.25 -32.58
CA TYR A 68 -13.42 -6.26 -32.10
C TYR A 68 -13.38 -6.23 -30.56
N CYS A 69 -14.52 -6.13 -29.86
CA CYS A 69 -14.61 -6.16 -28.41
C CYS A 69 -14.08 -7.48 -27.81
N MET A 70 -14.38 -8.62 -28.46
CA MET A 70 -13.87 -9.93 -28.02
C MET A 70 -12.34 -10.00 -28.07
N VAL A 71 -11.74 -9.60 -29.18
CA VAL A 71 -10.28 -9.61 -29.36
C VAL A 71 -9.63 -8.59 -28.42
N GLN A 72 -10.25 -7.43 -28.26
CA GLN A 72 -9.80 -6.38 -27.35
C GLN A 72 -9.71 -6.88 -25.90
N MET A 73 -10.70 -7.62 -25.42
CA MET A 73 -10.67 -8.25 -24.09
C MET A 73 -9.58 -9.31 -23.98
N LYS A 74 -9.34 -10.12 -25.03
CA LYS A 74 -8.24 -11.11 -25.04
C LYS A 74 -6.87 -10.44 -25.02
N LEU A 75 -6.69 -9.39 -25.82
CA LEU A 75 -5.47 -8.58 -25.84
C LEU A 75 -5.22 -7.93 -24.47
N ALA A 76 -6.27 -7.36 -23.86
CA ALA A 76 -6.20 -6.77 -22.53
C ALA A 76 -5.84 -7.81 -21.46
N ASN A 77 -6.43 -9.01 -21.50
CA ASN A 77 -6.06 -10.11 -20.60
C ASN A 77 -4.58 -10.49 -20.73
N CYS A 78 -4.06 -10.52 -21.96
CA CYS A 78 -2.64 -10.78 -22.17
C CYS A 78 -1.77 -9.69 -21.55
N HIS A 79 -2.10 -8.41 -21.71
CA HIS A 79 -1.42 -7.30 -21.03
C HIS A 79 -1.53 -7.40 -19.52
N TYR A 80 -2.71 -7.73 -18.98
CA TYR A 80 -2.93 -7.89 -17.54
C TYR A 80 -2.02 -8.97 -16.93
N LYS A 81 -1.95 -10.15 -17.57
CA LYS A 81 -1.06 -11.26 -17.15
C LYS A 81 0.43 -10.88 -17.19
N ARG A 82 0.80 -9.91 -18.01
CA ARG A 82 2.17 -9.36 -18.11
C ARG A 82 2.43 -8.22 -17.12
N GLY A 83 1.44 -7.78 -16.34
CA GLY A 83 1.54 -6.64 -15.45
C GLY A 83 1.46 -5.27 -16.14
N ASN A 84 1.08 -5.22 -17.41
CA ASN A 84 0.90 -3.99 -18.18
C ASN A 84 -0.49 -3.41 -17.89
N TYR A 85 -0.68 -2.91 -16.67
CA TYR A 85 -2.00 -2.49 -16.18
C TYR A 85 -2.54 -1.24 -16.88
N ARG A 86 -1.68 -0.36 -17.36
CA ARG A 86 -2.09 0.84 -18.10
C ARG A 86 -2.70 0.45 -19.45
N GLU A 87 -2.00 -0.36 -20.21
CA GLU A 87 -2.46 -0.85 -21.51
C GLU A 87 -3.74 -1.68 -21.37
N THR A 88 -3.85 -2.47 -20.30
CA THR A 88 -5.07 -3.21 -19.97
C THR A 88 -6.26 -2.27 -19.77
N ALA A 89 -6.11 -1.25 -18.94
CA ALA A 89 -7.17 -0.28 -18.67
C ALA A 89 -7.53 0.53 -19.93
N ASP A 90 -6.52 0.96 -20.72
CA ASP A 90 -6.71 1.71 -21.95
C ASP A 90 -7.50 0.92 -23.02
N LEU A 91 -7.30 -0.38 -23.08
CA LEU A 91 -8.07 -1.26 -23.94
C LEU A 91 -9.50 -1.46 -23.41
N LEU A 92 -9.65 -1.85 -22.14
CA LEU A 92 -10.95 -2.27 -21.62
C LEU A 92 -11.94 -1.13 -21.43
N LYS A 93 -11.50 0.09 -21.10
CA LYS A 93 -12.39 1.27 -20.99
C LYS A 93 -13.10 1.65 -22.29
N LEU A 94 -12.62 1.16 -23.44
CA LEU A 94 -13.23 1.39 -24.75
C LEU A 94 -14.29 0.33 -25.10
N VAL A 95 -14.37 -0.77 -24.35
CA VAL A 95 -15.39 -1.80 -24.49
C VAL A 95 -16.65 -1.32 -23.78
N PRO A 96 -17.84 -1.39 -24.40
CA PRO A 96 -19.09 -1.06 -23.70
C PRO A 96 -19.27 -1.88 -22.44
N GLU A 97 -19.78 -1.26 -21.37
CA GLU A 97 -19.90 -1.88 -20.04
C GLU A 97 -20.73 -3.17 -20.07
N ASP A 98 -21.82 -3.19 -20.84
CA ASP A 98 -22.69 -4.34 -21.06
C ASP A 98 -22.04 -5.47 -21.87
N SER A 99 -20.96 -5.17 -22.56
CA SER A 99 -20.19 -6.12 -23.37
C SER A 99 -18.94 -6.65 -22.67
N LEU A 100 -18.57 -6.06 -21.51
CA LEU A 100 -17.46 -6.52 -20.69
C LEU A 100 -17.83 -7.87 -20.03
N SER A 101 -17.00 -8.89 -20.25
CA SER A 101 -17.10 -10.11 -19.45
C SER A 101 -16.76 -9.81 -17.99
N HIS A 102 -17.28 -10.62 -17.06
CA HIS A 102 -16.96 -10.49 -15.63
C HIS A 102 -15.45 -10.38 -15.36
N GLU A 103 -14.65 -11.27 -15.98
CA GLU A 103 -13.20 -11.27 -15.82
C GLU A 103 -12.55 -10.00 -16.41
N ALA A 104 -12.98 -9.55 -17.59
CA ALA A 104 -12.45 -8.32 -18.18
C ALA A 104 -12.80 -7.09 -17.33
N PHE A 105 -14.00 -7.04 -16.78
CA PHE A 105 -14.39 -5.96 -15.90
C PHE A 105 -13.56 -5.94 -14.59
N ARG A 106 -13.33 -7.11 -13.97
CA ARG A 106 -12.39 -7.25 -12.86
C ARG A 106 -11.00 -6.74 -13.21
N GLN A 107 -10.46 -7.14 -14.36
CA GLN A 107 -9.15 -6.70 -14.83
C GLN A 107 -9.08 -5.19 -15.03
N LEU A 108 -10.14 -4.55 -15.52
CA LEU A 108 -10.24 -3.10 -15.63
C LEU A 108 -10.15 -2.44 -14.25
N CYS A 109 -10.98 -2.88 -13.31
CA CYS A 109 -11.00 -2.35 -11.94
C CYS A 109 -9.62 -2.51 -11.27
N PHE A 110 -9.10 -3.73 -11.23
CA PHE A 110 -7.82 -3.99 -10.58
C PHE A 110 -6.62 -3.37 -11.29
N SER A 111 -6.71 -3.11 -12.60
CA SER A 111 -5.68 -2.36 -13.30
C SER A 111 -5.55 -0.92 -12.78
N TYR A 112 -6.66 -0.22 -12.53
CA TYR A 112 -6.63 1.09 -11.90
C TYR A 112 -6.13 1.03 -10.45
N GLN A 113 -6.55 0.01 -9.69
CA GLN A 113 -6.05 -0.19 -8.32
C GLN A 113 -4.53 -0.39 -8.29
N LYS A 114 -3.98 -1.19 -9.22
CA LYS A 114 -2.53 -1.43 -9.33
C LYS A 114 -1.74 -0.20 -9.76
N GLN A 115 -2.36 0.71 -10.51
CA GLN A 115 -1.80 2.01 -10.86
C GLN A 115 -1.90 3.05 -9.73
N GLY A 116 -2.64 2.75 -8.66
CA GLY A 116 -2.91 3.68 -7.56
C GLY A 116 -3.96 4.73 -7.87
N ASP A 117 -4.65 4.62 -9.00
CA ASP A 117 -5.75 5.50 -9.41
C ASP A 117 -7.03 5.08 -8.70
N ASN A 118 -7.21 5.64 -7.50
CA ASN A 118 -8.32 5.29 -6.61
C ASN A 118 -9.67 5.76 -7.16
N ASP A 119 -9.71 6.92 -7.82
CA ASP A 119 -10.95 7.51 -8.32
C ASP A 119 -11.50 6.70 -9.50
N SER A 120 -10.65 6.34 -10.46
CA SER A 120 -11.03 5.46 -11.56
C SER A 120 -11.41 4.07 -11.06
N PHE A 121 -10.72 3.53 -10.04
CA PHE A 121 -11.10 2.27 -9.43
C PHE A 121 -12.51 2.34 -8.82
N ILE A 122 -12.81 3.37 -8.03
CA ILE A 122 -14.15 3.54 -7.41
C ILE A 122 -15.23 3.63 -8.49
N TYR A 123 -14.99 4.42 -9.54
CA TYR A 123 -15.92 4.55 -10.65
C TYR A 123 -16.23 3.19 -11.30
N TRP A 124 -15.20 2.51 -11.81
CA TRP A 124 -15.40 1.25 -12.54
C TRP A 124 -15.88 0.11 -11.64
N ALA A 125 -15.39 0.01 -10.41
CA ALA A 125 -15.86 -0.99 -9.46
C ALA A 125 -17.33 -0.76 -9.09
N SER A 126 -17.79 0.49 -8.98
CA SER A 126 -19.20 0.81 -8.74
C SER A 126 -20.11 0.35 -9.89
N GLN A 127 -19.68 0.55 -11.14
CA GLN A 127 -20.39 0.02 -12.32
C GLN A 127 -20.38 -1.51 -12.33
N MET A 128 -19.23 -2.11 -12.04
CA MET A 128 -19.10 -3.56 -12.01
C MET A 128 -20.02 -4.22 -10.99
N VAL A 129 -20.08 -3.73 -9.75
CA VAL A 129 -20.91 -4.32 -8.70
C VAL A 129 -22.41 -4.11 -8.94
N TYR A 130 -22.80 -3.18 -9.81
CA TYR A 130 -24.18 -3.07 -10.28
C TYR A 130 -24.57 -4.24 -11.19
N ILE A 131 -23.67 -4.66 -12.10
CA ILE A 131 -23.87 -5.77 -13.04
C ILE A 131 -23.58 -7.12 -12.36
N TYR A 132 -22.50 -7.19 -11.58
CA TYR A 132 -22.01 -8.41 -10.91
C TYR A 132 -22.02 -8.23 -9.38
N PRO A 133 -23.19 -8.17 -8.74
CA PRO A 133 -23.33 -7.76 -7.33
C PRO A 133 -22.75 -8.77 -6.32
N MET A 134 -22.41 -9.99 -6.77
CA MET A 134 -21.91 -11.06 -5.91
C MET A 134 -20.39 -11.22 -5.95
N ASP A 135 -19.66 -10.29 -6.60
CA ASP A 135 -18.19 -10.29 -6.54
C ASP A 135 -17.71 -9.66 -5.21
N GLY A 136 -17.61 -10.51 -4.19
CA GLY A 136 -17.24 -10.08 -2.85
C GLY A 136 -15.85 -9.45 -2.76
N GLU A 137 -14.90 -9.86 -3.60
CA GLU A 137 -13.55 -9.28 -3.61
C GLU A 137 -13.58 -7.83 -4.14
N VAL A 138 -14.29 -7.60 -5.25
CA VAL A 138 -14.43 -6.24 -5.79
C VAL A 138 -15.22 -5.36 -4.83
N VAL A 139 -16.30 -5.87 -4.21
CA VAL A 139 -17.07 -5.12 -3.20
C VAL A 139 -16.19 -4.75 -2.01
N ALA A 140 -15.42 -5.69 -1.46
CA ALA A 140 -14.52 -5.40 -0.34
C ALA A 140 -13.49 -4.34 -0.69
N ASN A 141 -12.84 -4.46 -1.85
CA ASN A 141 -11.88 -3.46 -2.32
C ASN A 141 -12.53 -2.10 -2.59
N LEU A 142 -13.78 -2.06 -3.09
CA LEU A 142 -14.53 -0.82 -3.31
C LEU A 142 -14.84 -0.12 -1.98
N ILE A 143 -15.19 -0.87 -0.93
CA ILE A 143 -15.39 -0.32 0.41
C ILE A 143 -14.08 0.30 0.92
N LEU A 144 -12.96 -0.42 0.82
CA LEU A 144 -11.65 0.07 1.26
C LEU A 144 -11.19 1.29 0.46
N ALA A 145 -11.46 1.32 -0.84
CA ALA A 145 -11.17 2.48 -1.69
C ALA A 145 -11.95 3.74 -1.28
N ASN A 146 -13.25 3.57 -0.92
CA ASN A 146 -14.07 4.66 -0.39
C ASN A 146 -13.55 5.16 0.97
N ILE A 147 -13.09 4.26 1.86
CA ILE A 147 -12.44 4.66 3.13
C ILE A 147 -11.20 5.51 2.83
N LYS A 148 -10.34 5.07 1.90
CA LYS A 148 -9.13 5.79 1.50
C LYS A 148 -9.45 7.17 0.91
N ALA A 149 -10.56 7.29 0.18
CA ALA A 149 -11.07 8.56 -0.36
C ALA A 149 -11.77 9.44 0.70
N GLN A 150 -11.78 9.05 1.97
CA GLN A 150 -12.48 9.72 3.07
C GLN A 150 -14.01 9.80 2.87
N GLN A 151 -14.58 8.85 2.16
CA GLN A 151 -16.01 8.73 1.84
C GLN A 151 -16.58 7.38 2.34
N PRO A 152 -16.44 7.03 3.64
CA PRO A 152 -16.83 5.70 4.15
C PRO A 152 -18.31 5.37 3.91
N GLN A 153 -19.19 6.37 3.83
CA GLN A 153 -20.63 6.18 3.57
C GLN A 153 -20.88 5.50 2.21
N GLY A 154 -20.11 5.85 1.16
CA GLY A 154 -20.20 5.18 -0.14
C GLY A 154 -19.86 3.71 -0.02
N GLY A 155 -18.78 3.38 0.68
CA GLY A 155 -18.38 2.00 0.97
C GLY A 155 -19.43 1.22 1.75
N ILE A 156 -20.03 1.84 2.80
CA ILE A 156 -21.07 1.26 3.62
C ILE A 156 -22.29 0.85 2.77
N ILE A 157 -22.73 1.72 1.84
CA ILE A 157 -23.87 1.42 0.96
C ILE A 157 -23.61 0.16 0.13
N HIS A 158 -22.41 0.05 -0.47
CA HIS A 158 -22.05 -1.13 -1.26
C HIS A 158 -21.97 -2.40 -0.40
N GLY A 159 -21.36 -2.33 0.77
CA GLY A 159 -21.26 -3.43 1.71
C GLY A 159 -22.63 -3.92 2.20
N LEU A 160 -23.53 -3.00 2.55
CA LEU A 160 -24.90 -3.36 2.98
C LEU A 160 -25.70 -4.03 1.86
N ARG A 161 -25.61 -3.53 0.62
CA ARG A 161 -26.26 -4.16 -0.54
C ARG A 161 -25.77 -5.60 -0.76
N TYR A 162 -24.48 -5.83 -0.62
CA TYR A 162 -23.91 -7.17 -0.70
C TYR A 162 -24.43 -8.06 0.43
N SER A 163 -24.36 -7.57 1.68
CA SER A 163 -24.74 -8.33 2.88
C SER A 163 -26.21 -8.75 2.91
N GLN A 164 -27.10 -8.06 2.15
CA GLN A 164 -28.50 -8.51 1.95
C GLN A 164 -28.60 -9.84 1.19
N ARG A 165 -27.59 -10.19 0.40
CA ARG A 165 -27.55 -11.42 -0.41
C ARG A 165 -26.63 -12.48 0.19
N ASP A 166 -25.48 -12.05 0.70
CA ASP A 166 -24.50 -12.90 1.38
C ASP A 166 -23.92 -12.16 2.58
N SER A 167 -24.37 -12.53 3.77
CA SER A 167 -23.89 -11.96 5.03
C SER A 167 -22.71 -12.73 5.63
N THR A 168 -22.19 -13.76 4.94
CA THR A 168 -21.16 -14.64 5.46
C THR A 168 -19.76 -14.38 4.90
N ASN A 169 -19.67 -13.57 3.87
CA ASN A 169 -18.39 -13.26 3.22
C ASN A 169 -17.45 -12.47 4.14
N ILE A 170 -16.36 -13.12 4.56
CA ILE A 170 -15.40 -12.56 5.52
C ILE A 170 -14.72 -11.28 4.99
N LEU A 171 -14.37 -11.24 3.69
CA LEU A 171 -13.71 -10.07 3.11
C LEU A 171 -14.61 -8.84 3.14
N VAL A 172 -15.88 -9.01 2.74
CA VAL A 172 -16.86 -7.91 2.72
C VAL A 172 -17.20 -7.48 4.14
N ASN A 173 -17.42 -8.44 5.06
CA ASN A 173 -17.74 -8.14 6.45
C ASN A 173 -16.60 -7.36 7.13
N ARG A 174 -15.34 -7.72 6.86
CA ARG A 174 -14.17 -7.00 7.40
C ARG A 174 -14.10 -5.58 6.86
N ALA A 175 -14.16 -5.40 5.54
CA ALA A 175 -14.13 -4.08 4.92
C ALA A 175 -15.32 -3.20 5.39
N LEU A 176 -16.52 -3.80 5.54
CA LEU A 176 -17.70 -3.09 6.03
C LEU A 176 -17.58 -2.71 7.52
N ALA A 177 -16.98 -3.58 8.36
CA ALA A 177 -16.68 -3.26 9.75
C ALA A 177 -15.69 -2.08 9.86
N ASP A 178 -14.63 -2.10 9.04
CA ASP A 178 -13.66 -1.00 8.95
C ASP A 178 -14.33 0.30 8.50
N ALA A 179 -15.26 0.23 7.53
CA ALA A 179 -15.99 1.41 7.06
C ALA A 179 -16.89 2.02 8.15
N TRP A 180 -17.60 1.19 8.92
CA TRP A 180 -18.38 1.64 10.07
C TRP A 180 -17.49 2.23 11.17
N PHE A 181 -16.32 1.62 11.44
CA PHE A 181 -15.34 2.13 12.38
C PHE A 181 -14.87 3.54 12.01
N VAL A 182 -14.47 3.74 10.74
CA VAL A 182 -14.02 5.06 10.25
C VAL A 182 -15.18 6.07 10.24
N ASN A 183 -16.40 5.60 9.98
CA ASN A 183 -17.63 6.42 10.05
C ASN A 183 -18.05 6.73 11.51
N ARG A 184 -17.34 6.21 12.51
CA ARG A 184 -17.60 6.34 13.95
C ARG A 184 -18.90 5.69 14.44
N ASP A 185 -19.53 4.81 13.67
CA ASP A 185 -20.59 3.95 14.19
C ASP A 185 -19.97 2.69 14.80
N PHE A 186 -19.43 2.85 15.99
CA PHE A 186 -18.73 1.78 16.69
C PHE A 186 -19.64 0.62 17.08
N THR A 187 -20.93 0.88 17.24
CA THR A 187 -21.92 -0.17 17.53
C THR A 187 -22.13 -1.09 16.32
N ALA A 188 -22.28 -0.53 15.12
CA ALA A 188 -22.40 -1.30 13.90
C ALA A 188 -21.10 -2.05 13.58
N ALA A 189 -19.95 -1.39 13.77
CA ALA A 189 -18.64 -2.01 13.59
C ALA A 189 -18.42 -3.19 14.54
N ALA A 190 -18.72 -3.03 15.85
CA ALA A 190 -18.56 -4.08 16.86
C ALA A 190 -19.39 -5.34 16.54
N LYS A 191 -20.61 -5.17 16.04
CA LYS A 191 -21.47 -6.30 15.61
C LYS A 191 -20.82 -7.12 14.49
N LEU A 192 -20.20 -6.45 13.53
CA LEU A 192 -19.54 -7.12 12.41
C LEU A 192 -18.23 -7.77 12.84
N TYR A 193 -17.40 -7.10 13.65
CA TYR A 193 -16.18 -7.72 14.19
C TYR A 193 -16.51 -8.94 15.06
N ASN A 194 -17.58 -8.90 15.85
CA ASN A 194 -18.04 -10.08 16.59
C ASN A 194 -18.39 -11.25 15.65
N ARG A 195 -19.16 -10.98 14.59
CA ARG A 195 -19.50 -11.99 13.58
C ARG A 195 -18.24 -12.58 12.93
N LEU A 196 -17.23 -11.74 12.61
CA LEU A 196 -15.95 -12.21 12.08
C LEU A 196 -15.24 -13.14 13.04
N LEU A 197 -15.21 -12.80 14.33
CA LEU A 197 -14.62 -13.63 15.38
C LEU A 197 -15.36 -14.98 15.53
N GLU A 198 -16.70 -14.97 15.48
CA GLU A 198 -17.54 -16.18 15.47
C GLU A 198 -17.29 -17.05 14.22
N GLN A 199 -16.93 -16.46 13.09
CA GLN A 199 -16.54 -17.15 11.87
C GLN A 199 -15.08 -17.66 11.91
N GLY A 200 -14.33 -17.41 12.98
CA GLY A 200 -12.94 -17.83 13.15
C GLY A 200 -11.90 -16.84 12.64
N ASP A 201 -12.29 -15.62 12.23
CA ASP A 201 -11.36 -14.56 11.85
C ASP A 201 -10.78 -13.87 13.08
N SER A 202 -9.83 -14.54 13.74
CA SER A 202 -9.14 -14.06 14.93
C SER A 202 -7.79 -13.39 14.58
N THR A 203 -7.74 -12.60 13.49
CA THR A 203 -6.53 -11.86 13.14
C THR A 203 -6.27 -10.71 14.12
N PHE A 204 -4.99 -10.27 14.21
CA PHE A 204 -4.62 -9.12 15.02
C PHE A 204 -5.51 -7.91 14.75
N ASN A 205 -5.73 -7.57 13.48
CA ASN A 205 -6.53 -6.40 13.11
C ASN A 205 -7.99 -6.54 13.57
N THR A 206 -8.60 -7.71 13.41
CA THR A 206 -9.98 -7.97 13.84
C THR A 206 -10.13 -7.83 15.35
N LEU A 207 -9.21 -8.44 16.11
CA LEU A 207 -9.21 -8.36 17.59
C LEU A 207 -8.96 -6.92 18.08
N TYR A 208 -7.96 -6.25 17.51
CA TYR A 208 -7.62 -4.89 17.90
C TYR A 208 -8.76 -3.91 17.60
N SER A 209 -9.35 -3.99 16.39
CA SER A 209 -10.45 -3.12 16.01
C SER A 209 -11.73 -3.41 16.81
N ALA A 210 -12.02 -4.69 17.10
CA ALA A 210 -13.11 -5.06 18.00
C ALA A 210 -12.92 -4.44 19.38
N GLY A 211 -11.74 -4.61 19.99
CA GLY A 211 -11.43 -4.02 21.29
C GLY A 211 -11.54 -2.49 21.30
N MET A 212 -11.11 -1.85 20.21
CA MET A 212 -11.27 -0.40 20.04
C MET A 212 -12.73 0.02 19.95
N CYS A 213 -13.58 -0.72 19.22
CA CYS A 213 -15.02 -0.45 19.15
C CYS A 213 -15.68 -0.58 20.54
N TYR A 214 -15.37 -1.67 21.25
CA TYR A 214 -15.93 -1.90 22.57
C TYR A 214 -15.50 -0.82 23.59
N ALA A 215 -14.28 -0.32 23.51
CA ALA A 215 -13.84 0.81 24.32
C ALA A 215 -14.64 2.10 24.02
N GLN A 216 -15.01 2.33 22.76
CA GLN A 216 -15.77 3.52 22.35
C GLN A 216 -17.27 3.45 22.72
N ILE A 217 -17.82 2.26 22.86
CA ILE A 217 -19.22 2.07 23.33
C ILE A 217 -19.30 1.75 24.83
N GLU A 218 -18.19 1.97 25.55
CA GLU A 218 -18.07 1.83 27.01
C GLU A 218 -18.28 0.40 27.54
N ASP A 219 -18.15 -0.61 26.67
CA ASP A 219 -18.11 -2.02 27.09
C ASP A 219 -16.66 -2.41 27.41
N LEU A 220 -16.20 -1.93 28.56
CA LEU A 220 -14.80 -1.99 28.93
C LEU A 220 -14.28 -3.42 29.20
N GLU A 221 -15.15 -4.35 29.59
CA GLU A 221 -14.78 -5.75 29.80
C GLU A 221 -14.45 -6.44 28.47
N ARG A 222 -15.32 -6.28 27.45
CA ARG A 222 -15.03 -6.80 26.12
C ARG A 222 -13.88 -6.07 25.45
N ALA A 223 -13.75 -4.77 25.67
CA ALA A 223 -12.60 -3.99 25.19
C ALA A 223 -11.29 -4.57 25.72
N TYR A 224 -11.19 -4.76 27.03
CA TYR A 224 -10.03 -5.36 27.67
C TYR A 224 -9.70 -6.73 27.11
N HIS A 225 -10.71 -7.61 27.04
CA HIS A 225 -10.54 -8.98 26.54
C HIS A 225 -9.93 -9.01 25.12
N TYR A 226 -10.54 -8.28 24.18
CA TYR A 226 -10.08 -8.32 22.78
C TYR A 226 -8.74 -7.60 22.59
N LEU A 227 -8.51 -6.49 23.30
CA LEU A 227 -7.20 -5.80 23.26
C LEU A 227 -6.10 -6.67 23.86
N GLN A 228 -6.39 -7.45 24.91
CA GLN A 228 -5.44 -8.38 25.51
C GLN A 228 -5.08 -9.50 24.52
N LEU A 229 -6.06 -10.10 23.85
CA LEU A 229 -5.82 -11.11 22.81
C LEU A 229 -4.98 -10.55 21.67
N ALA A 230 -5.31 -9.34 21.18
CA ALA A 230 -4.52 -8.67 20.13
C ALA A 230 -3.09 -8.41 20.61
N PHE A 231 -2.90 -7.98 21.86
CA PHE A 231 -1.58 -7.72 22.42
C PHE A 231 -0.73 -9.00 22.51
N LEU A 232 -1.31 -10.09 22.99
CA LEU A 232 -0.64 -11.40 23.03
C LEU A 232 -0.27 -11.88 21.63
N MET A 233 -1.17 -11.73 20.66
CA MET A 233 -0.92 -12.11 19.27
C MET A 233 0.24 -11.30 18.64
N SER A 234 0.44 -10.07 19.06
CA SER A 234 1.58 -9.24 18.63
C SER A 234 2.90 -9.61 19.32
N GLY A 235 2.94 -10.68 20.11
CA GLY A 235 4.08 -11.02 20.97
C GLY A 235 4.36 -9.98 22.04
N MET A 236 3.34 -9.24 22.47
CA MET A 236 3.41 -8.13 23.44
C MET A 236 4.32 -6.96 22.99
N GLN A 237 4.47 -6.77 21.68
CA GLN A 237 5.34 -5.73 21.12
C GLN A 237 4.58 -4.55 20.50
N HIS A 238 3.25 -4.60 20.46
CA HIS A 238 2.46 -3.54 19.84
C HIS A 238 2.13 -2.43 20.86
N TYR A 239 2.87 -1.31 20.80
CA TYR A 239 2.70 -0.19 21.73
C TYR A 239 1.25 0.35 21.80
N GLY A 240 0.52 0.37 20.65
CA GLY A 240 -0.87 0.82 20.59
C GLY A 240 -1.81 -0.06 21.42
N CYS A 241 -1.61 -1.40 21.43
CA CYS A 241 -2.37 -2.30 22.29
C CYS A 241 -2.07 -2.04 23.76
N ALA A 242 -0.78 -1.93 24.13
CA ALA A 242 -0.36 -1.63 25.50
C ALA A 242 -0.98 -0.30 25.98
N TYR A 243 -0.91 0.75 25.16
CA TYR A 243 -1.53 2.03 25.50
C TYR A 243 -3.05 1.91 25.72
N ARG A 244 -3.76 1.23 24.81
CA ARG A 244 -5.23 1.07 24.92
C ARG A 244 -5.64 0.21 26.10
N LEU A 245 -4.90 -0.86 26.39
CA LEU A 245 -5.10 -1.66 27.61
C LEU A 245 -4.90 -0.80 28.87
N GLY A 246 -3.84 0.01 28.89
CA GLY A 246 -3.60 0.93 29.99
C GLY A 246 -4.78 1.87 30.25
N VAL A 247 -5.32 2.49 29.18
CA VAL A 247 -6.49 3.37 29.29
C VAL A 247 -7.71 2.61 29.82
N VAL A 248 -8.04 1.46 29.22
CA VAL A 248 -9.18 0.63 29.65
C VAL A 248 -9.03 0.19 31.12
N CYS A 249 -7.82 -0.15 31.57
CA CYS A 249 -7.56 -0.47 32.97
C CYS A 249 -7.77 0.73 33.90
N ILE A 250 -7.38 1.94 33.49
CA ILE A 250 -7.65 3.16 34.28
C ILE A 250 -9.15 3.41 34.37
N ASP A 251 -9.89 3.30 33.27
CA ASP A 251 -11.33 3.51 33.21
C ASP A 251 -12.09 2.48 34.07
N THR A 252 -11.57 1.25 34.20
CA THR A 252 -12.09 0.18 35.07
C THR A 252 -11.50 0.22 36.50
N LYS A 253 -10.77 1.28 36.87
CA LYS A 253 -10.14 1.49 38.19
C LYS A 253 -9.07 0.43 38.55
N ARG A 254 -8.54 -0.29 37.56
CA ARG A 254 -7.40 -1.22 37.71
C ARG A 254 -6.08 -0.45 37.60
N TYR A 255 -5.88 0.58 38.45
CA TYR A 255 -4.79 1.53 38.31
C TYR A 255 -3.38 0.92 38.26
N PRO A 256 -2.98 -0.03 39.16
CA PRO A 256 -1.64 -0.61 39.07
C PRO A 256 -1.35 -1.32 37.75
N GLU A 257 -2.33 -2.06 37.24
CA GLU A 257 -2.23 -2.76 35.97
C GLU A 257 -2.19 -1.76 34.82
N GLY A 258 -3.06 -0.75 34.83
CA GLY A 258 -3.10 0.32 33.84
C GLY A 258 -1.78 1.08 33.72
N LEU A 259 -1.17 1.44 34.85
CA LEU A 259 0.15 2.07 34.90
C LEU A 259 1.22 1.16 34.28
N GLY A 260 1.20 -0.16 34.57
CA GLY A 260 2.12 -1.12 33.98
C GLY A 260 2.02 -1.17 32.45
N TYR A 261 0.81 -1.21 31.91
CA TYR A 261 0.61 -1.16 30.45
C TYR A 261 1.02 0.18 29.83
N LEU A 262 0.77 1.31 30.50
CA LEU A 262 1.20 2.62 30.02
C LEU A 262 2.74 2.77 30.01
N ASP A 263 3.41 2.27 31.04
CA ASP A 263 4.88 2.26 31.09
C ASP A 263 5.47 1.35 30.01
N LEU A 264 4.86 0.19 29.79
CA LEU A 264 5.25 -0.71 28.69
C LEU A 264 5.05 -0.04 27.32
N ALA A 265 3.92 0.65 27.11
CA ALA A 265 3.68 1.39 25.87
C ALA A 265 4.77 2.45 25.63
N LYS A 266 5.18 3.20 26.68
CA LYS A 266 6.30 4.15 26.58
C LYS A 266 7.62 3.49 26.25
N GLN A 267 7.89 2.31 26.81
CA GLN A 267 9.11 1.55 26.49
C GLN A 267 9.12 1.05 25.04
N LEU A 268 8.00 0.52 24.57
CA LEU A 268 7.83 0.04 23.19
C LEU A 268 7.87 1.17 22.15
N MET A 269 7.51 2.40 22.54
CA MET A 269 7.60 3.58 21.66
C MET A 269 9.02 4.17 21.59
N ARG A 270 9.95 3.74 22.46
CA ARG A 270 11.32 4.26 22.39
C ARG A 270 11.97 3.85 21.09
N PRO A 271 12.61 4.77 20.38
CA PRO A 271 13.40 4.44 19.20
C PRO A 271 14.50 3.42 19.55
N ASP A 272 14.83 2.54 18.63
CA ASP A 272 16.00 1.67 18.78
C ASP A 272 17.25 2.54 18.99
N THR A 273 17.86 2.45 20.18
CA THR A 273 19.01 3.29 20.55
C THR A 273 20.21 3.05 19.64
N THR A 274 20.34 1.85 19.05
CA THR A 274 21.42 1.52 18.11
C THR A 274 21.24 2.29 16.80
N ILE A 275 20.02 2.31 16.30
CA ILE A 275 19.67 3.06 15.09
C ILE A 275 19.78 4.56 15.34
N MET A 276 19.29 5.04 16.49
CA MET A 276 19.39 6.47 16.85
C MET A 276 20.84 6.94 16.99
N LYS A 277 21.75 6.12 17.57
CA LYS A 277 23.18 6.39 17.57
C LYS A 277 23.76 6.59 16.18
N ALA A 278 23.40 5.72 15.23
CA ALA A 278 23.88 5.81 13.86
C ALA A 278 23.31 7.05 13.16
N ILE A 279 22.01 7.31 13.26
CA ILE A 279 21.35 8.46 12.65
C ILE A 279 21.96 9.77 13.12
N THR A 280 22.02 9.99 14.45
CA THR A 280 22.47 11.25 15.03
C THR A 280 23.95 11.52 14.79
N LEU A 281 24.80 10.46 14.75
CA LEU A 281 26.19 10.60 14.36
C LEU A 281 26.31 11.05 12.91
N SER A 282 25.63 10.35 11.97
CA SER A 282 25.66 10.69 10.55
C SER A 282 25.09 12.07 10.25
N GLN A 283 24.04 12.49 10.96
CA GLN A 283 23.50 13.85 10.84
C GLN A 283 24.53 14.90 11.25
N GLY A 284 25.22 14.70 12.40
CA GLY A 284 26.26 15.60 12.85
C GLY A 284 27.41 15.71 11.86
N GLU A 285 27.87 14.60 11.28
CA GLU A 285 28.88 14.59 10.24
C GLU A 285 28.42 15.30 8.96
N ALA A 286 27.19 15.06 8.51
CA ALA A 286 26.63 15.70 7.32
C ALA A 286 26.51 17.22 7.49
N TYR A 287 25.98 17.67 8.64
CA TYR A 287 25.91 19.10 8.95
C TYR A 287 27.29 19.75 9.03
N TYR A 288 28.26 19.07 9.64
CA TYR A 288 29.64 19.56 9.69
C TYR A 288 30.24 19.73 8.30
N MET A 289 30.09 18.74 7.42
CA MET A 289 30.58 18.78 6.04
C MET A 289 29.91 19.86 5.19
N THR A 290 28.69 20.22 5.51
CA THR A 290 27.93 21.31 4.84
C THR A 290 28.10 22.66 5.54
N GLN A 291 29.00 22.78 6.53
CA GLN A 291 29.32 23.98 7.29
C GLN A 291 28.16 24.54 8.14
N HIS A 292 27.17 23.70 8.47
CA HIS A 292 26.09 24.02 9.40
C HIS A 292 26.52 23.58 10.81
N TYR A 293 27.44 24.36 11.40
CA TYR A 293 28.16 23.92 12.62
C TYR A 293 27.30 23.88 13.88
N ASP A 294 26.31 24.77 14.00
CA ASP A 294 25.36 24.75 15.14
C ASP A 294 24.48 23.51 15.09
N GLU A 295 23.97 23.16 13.91
CA GLU A 295 23.18 21.96 13.69
C GLU A 295 24.03 20.69 13.87
N ALA A 296 25.29 20.69 13.46
CA ALA A 296 26.22 19.60 13.72
C ALA A 296 26.41 19.34 15.20
N VAL A 297 26.67 20.40 15.97
CA VAL A 297 26.81 20.32 17.42
C VAL A 297 25.50 19.84 18.07
N THR A 298 24.36 20.30 17.60
CA THR A 298 23.06 19.87 18.10
C THR A 298 22.83 18.38 17.89
N ALA A 299 23.10 17.86 16.68
CA ALA A 299 22.99 16.44 16.36
C ALA A 299 24.00 15.58 17.16
N TRP A 300 25.24 16.06 17.35
CA TRP A 300 26.22 15.36 18.18
C TRP A 300 25.87 15.37 19.66
N LYS A 301 25.26 16.43 20.19
CA LYS A 301 24.73 16.44 21.56
C LYS A 301 23.60 15.42 21.71
N GLU A 302 22.71 15.33 20.74
CA GLU A 302 21.68 14.29 20.70
C GLU A 302 22.32 12.90 20.64
N HIS A 303 23.37 12.69 19.82
CA HIS A 303 24.11 11.42 19.80
C HIS A 303 24.61 11.03 21.19
N LEU A 304 25.13 11.98 21.99
CA LEU A 304 25.60 11.71 23.34
C LEU A 304 24.49 11.29 24.30
N THR A 305 23.22 11.61 24.04
CA THR A 305 22.10 11.09 24.85
C THR A 305 21.92 9.60 24.67
N TYR A 306 22.24 9.07 23.48
CA TYR A 306 22.18 7.64 23.15
C TYR A 306 23.51 6.92 23.38
N ASN A 307 24.65 7.65 23.31
CA ASN A 307 26.00 7.11 23.45
C ASN A 307 26.88 8.04 24.32
N PRO A 308 26.64 8.08 25.65
CA PRO A 308 27.33 9.01 26.54
C PRO A 308 28.84 8.76 26.70
N THR A 309 29.37 7.66 26.18
CA THR A 309 30.79 7.32 26.23
C THR A 309 31.52 7.52 24.90
N SER A 310 30.89 8.20 23.93
CA SER A 310 31.48 8.43 22.60
C SER A 310 32.62 9.46 22.65
N ILE A 311 33.85 8.99 22.86
CA ILE A 311 35.08 9.82 22.94
C ILE A 311 35.20 10.75 21.73
N ALA A 312 35.04 10.20 20.53
CA ALA A 312 35.16 10.97 19.29
C ALA A 312 34.14 12.11 19.18
N THR A 313 32.91 11.89 19.64
CA THR A 313 31.85 12.91 19.59
C THR A 313 32.15 14.07 20.52
N TYR A 314 32.62 13.81 21.75
CA TYR A 314 33.06 14.89 22.63
C TYR A 314 34.18 15.74 22.02
N TYR A 315 35.15 15.11 21.37
CA TYR A 315 36.23 15.82 20.68
C TYR A 315 35.72 16.65 19.50
N ASN A 316 34.80 16.10 18.69
CA ASN A 316 34.23 16.82 17.55
C ASN A 316 33.44 18.07 18.00
N ILE A 317 32.63 17.94 19.06
CA ILE A 317 31.89 19.08 19.63
C ILE A 317 32.88 20.13 20.18
N ALA A 318 33.91 19.71 20.92
CA ALA A 318 34.94 20.62 21.45
C ALA A 318 35.61 21.39 20.33
N ASN A 319 36.07 20.72 19.26
CA ASN A 319 36.69 21.36 18.10
C ASN A 319 35.75 22.34 17.38
N ALA A 320 34.45 21.95 17.23
CA ALA A 320 33.49 22.85 16.61
C ALA A 320 33.32 24.14 17.41
N TYR A 321 33.23 24.06 18.73
CA TYR A 321 33.17 25.25 19.56
C TYR A 321 34.50 26.03 19.56
N ALA A 322 35.64 25.36 19.65
CA ALA A 322 36.96 26.02 19.72
C ALA A 322 37.30 26.81 18.46
N TYR A 323 37.09 26.19 17.30
CA TYR A 323 37.65 26.73 16.05
C TYR A 323 36.59 27.32 15.11
N LEU A 324 35.35 26.86 15.16
CA LEU A 324 34.32 27.23 14.19
C LEU A 324 33.28 28.19 14.80
N LEU A 325 32.71 27.87 15.95
CA LEU A 325 31.74 28.69 16.66
C LEU A 325 32.38 29.71 17.62
N LYS A 326 33.69 29.54 17.91
CA LYS A 326 34.48 30.43 18.77
C LYS A 326 33.96 30.68 20.19
N ASP A 327 33.32 29.63 20.76
CA ASP A 327 32.83 29.59 22.14
C ASP A 327 33.86 28.83 23.01
N GLY A 328 34.76 29.54 23.60
CA GLY A 328 35.86 28.96 24.42
C GLY A 328 35.35 28.26 25.68
N GLU A 329 34.26 28.73 26.29
CA GLU A 329 33.71 28.14 27.50
C GLU A 329 33.11 26.75 27.20
N GLN A 330 32.33 26.65 26.15
CA GLN A 330 31.79 25.36 25.69
C GLN A 330 32.92 24.45 25.23
N ALA A 331 33.89 24.95 24.47
CA ALA A 331 35.03 24.15 24.04
C ALA A 331 35.79 23.54 25.23
N GLU A 332 36.05 24.32 26.27
CA GLU A 332 36.73 23.85 27.47
C GLU A 332 35.90 22.74 28.17
N SER A 333 34.61 22.93 28.31
CA SER A 333 33.72 21.94 28.91
C SER A 333 33.77 20.60 28.20
N TYR A 334 33.69 20.60 26.85
CA TYR A 334 33.70 19.38 26.08
C TYR A 334 35.11 18.75 25.96
N TYR A 335 36.19 19.52 25.87
CA TYR A 335 37.53 18.98 25.93
C TYR A 335 37.82 18.30 27.26
N ARG A 336 37.34 18.86 28.39
CA ARG A 336 37.49 18.25 29.71
C ARG A 336 36.78 16.89 29.77
N GLN A 337 35.60 16.78 29.23
CA GLN A 337 34.85 15.51 29.14
C GLN A 337 35.55 14.51 28.23
N PHE A 338 36.03 14.95 27.06
CA PHE A 338 36.83 14.16 26.15
C PHE A 338 38.07 13.58 26.86
N LEU A 339 38.90 14.43 27.50
CA LEU A 339 40.13 13.99 28.17
C LEU A 339 39.85 13.03 29.34
N ASN A 340 38.76 13.25 30.07
CA ASN A 340 38.32 12.33 31.15
C ASN A 340 37.98 10.94 30.62
N LEU A 341 37.35 10.82 29.46
CA LEU A 341 37.03 9.54 28.88
C LEU A 341 38.26 8.93 28.17
N ALA A 342 38.97 9.72 27.37
CA ALA A 342 40.12 9.27 26.59
C ALA A 342 41.28 8.70 27.40
N ARG A 343 41.51 9.28 28.60
CA ARG A 343 42.55 8.82 29.55
C ARG A 343 42.23 7.50 30.27
N LYS A 344 40.96 7.03 30.18
CA LYS A 344 40.55 5.73 30.71
C LYS A 344 40.79 4.58 29.76
N GLU A 345 41.11 4.88 28.49
CA GLU A 345 41.40 3.84 27.50
C GLU A 345 42.75 3.19 27.78
N GLU A 346 42.73 1.88 28.10
CA GLU A 346 43.93 1.10 28.41
C GLU A 346 44.90 0.98 27.25
N LYS A 347 44.38 0.94 26.03
CA LYS A 347 45.17 0.79 24.78
C LYS A 347 44.75 1.86 23.75
N PRO A 348 45.11 3.13 23.96
CA PRO A 348 44.74 4.20 23.04
C PRO A 348 45.39 4.01 21.67
N THR A 349 44.60 4.17 20.61
CA THR A 349 45.09 4.19 19.23
C THR A 349 46.01 5.41 19.00
N ASP A 350 46.86 5.38 18.00
CA ASP A 350 47.74 6.54 17.70
C ASP A 350 46.90 7.78 17.38
N LYS A 351 45.78 7.63 16.66
CA LYS A 351 44.84 8.72 16.43
C LYS A 351 44.29 9.31 17.74
N LEU A 352 43.94 8.47 18.72
CA LEU A 352 43.48 8.96 20.00
C LEU A 352 44.56 9.70 20.79
N LYS A 353 45.83 9.25 20.72
CA LYS A 353 46.95 9.95 21.33
C LYS A 353 47.18 11.33 20.71
N GLU A 354 47.06 11.45 19.38
CA GLU A 354 47.10 12.74 18.69
C GLU A 354 45.97 13.67 19.12
N MET A 355 44.72 13.14 19.23
CA MET A 355 43.59 13.92 19.72
C MET A 355 43.75 14.40 21.16
N ILE A 356 44.32 13.56 22.05
CA ILE A 356 44.63 13.93 23.42
C ILE A 356 45.62 15.07 23.45
N LYS A 357 46.74 14.94 22.68
CA LYS A 357 47.77 15.97 22.59
C LYS A 357 47.21 17.29 22.06
N ALA A 358 46.38 17.25 20.99
CA ALA A 358 45.75 18.46 20.45
C ALA A 358 44.81 19.14 21.46
N ALA A 359 44.06 18.36 22.22
CA ALA A 359 43.18 18.89 23.27
C ALA A 359 44.01 19.53 24.43
N GLU A 360 45.14 18.92 24.84
CA GLU A 360 46.04 19.45 25.87
C GLU A 360 46.72 20.71 25.40
N ASP A 361 47.15 20.80 24.11
CA ASP A 361 47.78 21.98 23.55
C ASP A 361 46.80 23.16 23.41
N TRP A 362 45.49 22.92 23.30
CA TRP A 362 44.47 23.96 23.27
C TRP A 362 44.37 24.73 24.61
N TYR A 363 44.75 24.10 25.76
CA TYR A 363 44.75 24.73 27.10
C TYR A 363 46.01 25.58 27.35
N LYS A 364 47.04 25.53 26.49
CA LYS A 364 48.28 26.30 26.64
C LYS A 364 48.16 27.67 26.00
#